data_1e4e52a1eaa945841f1a5349e64cc63a
#
_entry.id   1e4e52a1eaa945841f1a5349e64cc63a
#
_cell.length_a   1.000
_cell.length_b   1.000
_cell.length_c   1.000
_cell.angle_alpha   90.00
_cell.angle_beta   90.00
_cell.angle_gamma   90.00
#
_symmetry.space_group_name_H-M   'P 1'
#
loop_
_entity.id
_entity.type
_entity.pdbx_description
1 polymer ?
#
loop_
_entity_poly.entity_id
_entity_poly.type
_entity_poly.pdbx_seq_one_letter_code
_entity_poly.pdbx_strand_id
1 'polypeptide(L)'
;MTLFLIGLGLADENDITLKGLRAVQSCDKVYLESYTSILLVGDFKKRMEALYGKEVTLAHRETVELEADDILLHAHKSNVAFLVVGDPLSATTHSDLILRARSFQAPGSEVPTPVDVRIIHNASITTALGSSGLAGYNFGQTISVPFWTEDWRPDSWLERIGENMNIGLHTLCLSDIKVREQSIEDMSRYVCACAHTDHSGIVRYQPPRYM
;
A
#
# COMPACT_ATOMS: atom_id res chain seq x y z
N MET A 1 14.20 -17.10 -12.61
CA MET A 1 13.99 -15.67 -12.69
C MET A 1 13.29 -15.24 -11.39
N THR A 2 13.32 -13.97 -11.03
CA THR A 2 12.91 -13.54 -9.68
C THR A 2 11.94 -12.37 -9.75
N LEU A 3 10.87 -12.41 -8.96
CA LEU A 3 10.02 -11.27 -8.66
C LEU A 3 10.52 -10.59 -7.38
N PHE A 4 10.97 -9.35 -7.49
CA PHE A 4 11.36 -8.55 -6.34
C PHE A 4 10.18 -7.68 -5.90
N LEU A 5 9.67 -7.87 -4.68
CA LEU A 5 8.71 -6.97 -4.03
C LEU A 5 9.51 -5.96 -3.19
N ILE A 6 9.47 -4.69 -3.59
CA ILE A 6 10.38 -3.67 -3.05
C ILE A 6 9.59 -2.52 -2.44
N GLY A 7 9.82 -2.28 -1.15
CA GLY A 7 9.27 -1.11 -0.46
C GLY A 7 10.00 0.18 -0.83
N LEU A 8 9.23 1.23 -1.08
CA LEU A 8 9.75 2.55 -1.47
C LEU A 8 9.94 3.51 -0.29
N GLY A 9 9.42 3.16 0.90
CA GLY A 9 9.39 4.11 2.02
C GLY A 9 8.21 5.07 1.93
N LEU A 10 8.29 6.22 2.61
CA LEU A 10 7.12 7.02 2.96
C LEU A 10 7.10 8.42 2.35
N ALA A 11 8.22 8.99 1.92
CA ALA A 11 8.30 10.38 1.51
C ALA A 11 8.47 10.54 -0.01
N ASP A 12 9.59 10.13 -0.56
CA ASP A 12 9.92 10.34 -1.97
C ASP A 12 10.77 9.21 -2.58
N GLU A 13 11.21 9.41 -3.81
CA GLU A 13 12.01 8.42 -4.55
C GLU A 13 13.36 8.08 -3.90
N ASN A 14 13.86 8.92 -2.98
CA ASN A 14 15.14 8.72 -2.29
C ASN A 14 15.01 7.82 -1.06
N ASP A 15 13.82 7.58 -0.57
CA ASP A 15 13.56 6.68 0.57
C ASP A 15 13.83 5.20 0.23
N ILE A 16 13.97 4.86 -1.05
CA ILE A 16 14.30 3.50 -1.44
C ILE A 16 15.61 3.04 -0.80
N THR A 17 15.64 1.85 -0.22
CA THR A 17 16.87 1.30 0.30
C THR A 17 17.91 1.09 -0.81
N LEU A 18 19.20 1.19 -0.49
CA LEU A 18 20.26 0.89 -1.46
C LEU A 18 20.15 -0.53 -2.05
N LYS A 19 19.67 -1.50 -1.25
CA LYS A 19 19.39 -2.86 -1.72
C LYS A 19 18.24 -2.87 -2.72
N GLY A 20 17.17 -2.11 -2.45
CA GLY A 20 16.03 -1.93 -3.36
C GLY A 20 16.46 -1.30 -4.68
N LEU A 21 17.20 -0.21 -4.63
CA LEU A 21 17.69 0.48 -5.82
C LEU A 21 18.52 -0.45 -6.73
N ARG A 22 19.47 -1.20 -6.14
CA ARG A 22 20.30 -2.16 -6.90
C ARG A 22 19.45 -3.28 -7.51
N ALA A 23 18.43 -3.76 -6.79
CA ALA A 23 17.51 -4.76 -7.32
C ALA A 23 16.72 -4.21 -8.51
N VAL A 24 16.13 -3.01 -8.41
CA VAL A 24 15.41 -2.35 -9.51
C VAL A 24 16.31 -2.22 -10.73
N GLN A 25 17.52 -1.72 -10.56
CA GLN A 25 18.48 -1.53 -11.66
C GLN A 25 18.87 -2.84 -12.35
N SER A 26 18.81 -3.97 -11.63
CA SER A 26 19.10 -5.31 -12.18
C SER A 26 17.90 -5.98 -12.84
N CYS A 27 16.69 -5.43 -12.73
CA CYS A 27 15.47 -5.99 -13.32
C CYS A 27 15.28 -5.55 -14.77
N ASP A 28 14.63 -6.42 -15.55
CA ASP A 28 14.28 -6.15 -16.95
C ASP A 28 12.99 -5.33 -17.05
N LYS A 29 12.09 -5.50 -16.10
CA LYS A 29 10.80 -4.81 -16.05
C LYS A 29 10.51 -4.29 -14.64
N VAL A 30 9.92 -3.09 -14.57
CA VAL A 30 9.60 -2.43 -13.31
C VAL A 30 8.13 -2.04 -13.31
N TYR A 31 7.39 -2.55 -12.33
CA TYR A 31 6.02 -2.16 -12.05
C TYR A 31 5.98 -1.29 -10.79
N LEU A 32 5.11 -0.29 -10.79
CA LEU A 32 4.80 0.53 -9.63
C LEU A 32 3.32 0.39 -9.29
N GLU A 33 3.04 -0.07 -8.11
CA GLU A 33 1.70 -0.12 -7.56
C GLU A 33 1.15 1.31 -7.42
N SER A 34 -0.09 1.53 -7.90
CA SER A 34 -0.68 2.87 -8.02
C SER A 34 -2.06 3.00 -7.38
N TYR A 35 -2.40 2.18 -6.39
CA TYR A 35 -3.75 2.17 -5.81
C TYR A 35 -3.81 2.17 -4.27
N THR A 36 -2.72 1.87 -3.56
CA THR A 36 -2.73 1.90 -2.09
C THR A 36 -2.16 3.18 -1.50
N SER A 37 -1.54 4.05 -2.30
CA SER A 37 -0.94 5.29 -1.81
C SER A 37 -0.98 6.45 -2.81
N ILE A 38 -1.02 7.67 -2.27
CA ILE A 38 -1.16 8.93 -3.00
C ILE A 38 0.21 9.55 -3.42
N LEU A 39 1.34 8.91 -3.14
CA LEU A 39 2.68 9.46 -3.47
C LEU A 39 2.89 9.70 -4.98
N LEU A 40 1.92 9.35 -5.81
CA LEU A 40 1.99 9.48 -7.26
C LEU A 40 1.56 10.85 -7.80
N VAL A 41 1.44 11.89 -6.95
CA VAL A 41 1.05 13.22 -7.38
C VAL A 41 2.22 13.92 -8.07
N GLY A 42 2.01 14.41 -9.29
CA GLY A 42 2.97 15.15 -10.07
C GLY A 42 4.00 14.29 -10.81
N ASP A 43 5.23 14.80 -10.93
CA ASP A 43 6.30 14.16 -11.72
C ASP A 43 7.02 12.99 -11.03
N PHE A 44 6.40 12.38 -9.99
CA PHE A 44 7.02 11.31 -9.20
C PHE A 44 7.50 10.14 -10.08
N LYS A 45 6.66 9.66 -11.00
CA LYS A 45 7.05 8.61 -11.95
C LYS A 45 8.32 8.97 -12.74
N LYS A 46 8.38 10.19 -13.27
CA LYS A 46 9.55 10.65 -14.04
C LYS A 46 10.83 10.72 -13.17
N ARG A 47 10.70 11.16 -11.91
CA ARG A 47 11.84 11.18 -10.98
C ARG A 47 12.34 9.79 -10.67
N MET A 48 11.42 8.82 -10.46
CA MET A 48 11.78 7.42 -10.27
C MET A 48 12.47 6.84 -11.51
N GLU A 49 11.92 7.09 -12.71
CA GLU A 49 12.52 6.63 -13.97
C GLU A 49 13.93 7.20 -14.16
N ALA A 50 14.14 8.47 -13.82
CA ALA A 50 15.46 9.12 -13.85
C ALA A 50 16.44 8.48 -12.84
N LEU A 51 15.97 8.19 -11.60
CA LEU A 51 16.79 7.58 -10.55
C LEU A 51 17.16 6.12 -10.89
N TYR A 52 16.22 5.37 -11.43
CA TYR A 52 16.42 3.94 -11.73
C TYR A 52 17.09 3.69 -13.06
N GLY A 53 17.02 4.65 -14.01
CA GLY A 53 17.45 4.47 -15.39
C GLY A 53 16.57 3.48 -16.15
N LYS A 54 15.31 3.33 -15.76
CA LYS A 54 14.35 2.33 -16.26
C LYS A 54 12.97 2.94 -16.44
N GLU A 55 12.25 2.48 -17.45
CA GLU A 55 10.83 2.77 -17.57
C GLU A 55 10.03 2.09 -16.45
N VAL A 56 9.06 2.80 -15.88
CA VAL A 56 8.18 2.32 -14.80
C VAL A 56 6.76 2.17 -15.34
N THR A 57 6.23 0.96 -15.28
CA THR A 57 4.86 0.64 -15.68
C THR A 57 3.95 0.76 -14.44
N LEU A 58 2.88 1.56 -14.53
CA LEU A 58 1.90 1.66 -13.45
C LEU A 58 1.05 0.39 -13.41
N ALA A 59 0.96 -0.23 -12.24
CA ALA A 59 0.10 -1.37 -11.97
C ALA A 59 -1.10 -0.91 -11.13
N HIS A 60 -2.27 -0.88 -11.74
CA HIS A 60 -3.53 -0.55 -11.08
C HIS A 60 -4.07 -1.77 -10.33
N ARG A 61 -5.12 -1.56 -9.51
CA ARG A 61 -5.70 -2.64 -8.70
C ARG A 61 -6.10 -3.84 -9.54
N GLU A 62 -6.75 -3.59 -10.68
CA GLU A 62 -7.16 -4.65 -11.61
C GLU A 62 -5.97 -5.45 -12.13
N THR A 63 -4.87 -4.78 -12.46
CA THR A 63 -3.64 -5.43 -12.92
C THR A 63 -3.03 -6.36 -11.86
N VAL A 64 -3.12 -5.97 -10.58
CA VAL A 64 -2.51 -6.75 -9.49
C VAL A 64 -3.45 -7.83 -8.94
N GLU A 65 -4.75 -7.52 -8.81
CA GLU A 65 -5.71 -8.42 -8.21
C GLU A 65 -6.34 -9.39 -9.23
N LEU A 66 -6.56 -8.93 -10.48
CA LEU A 66 -7.21 -9.73 -11.52
C LEU A 66 -6.23 -10.27 -12.57
N GLU A 67 -5.24 -9.48 -12.96
CA GLU A 67 -4.31 -9.77 -14.07
C GLU A 67 -2.87 -10.05 -13.56
N ALA A 68 -2.72 -10.48 -12.29
CA ALA A 68 -1.41 -10.79 -11.71
C ALA A 68 -0.59 -11.81 -12.52
N ASP A 69 -1.26 -12.66 -13.28
CA ASP A 69 -0.62 -13.67 -14.11
C ASP A 69 0.31 -13.07 -15.18
N ASP A 70 0.03 -11.86 -15.67
CA ASP A 70 0.92 -11.16 -16.61
C ASP A 70 2.24 -10.75 -15.93
N ILE A 71 2.16 -10.26 -14.68
CA ILE A 71 3.34 -9.92 -13.88
C ILE A 71 4.16 -11.19 -13.62
N LEU A 72 3.49 -12.28 -13.25
CA LEU A 72 4.12 -13.57 -12.95
C LEU A 72 4.71 -14.21 -14.21
N LEU A 73 4.05 -14.09 -15.35
CA LEU A 73 4.58 -14.56 -16.63
C LEU A 73 5.87 -13.83 -17.02
N HIS A 74 5.93 -12.52 -16.81
CA HIS A 74 7.17 -11.76 -16.98
C HIS A 74 8.24 -12.21 -15.99
N ALA A 75 7.89 -12.35 -14.70
CA ALA A 75 8.81 -12.77 -13.65
C ALA A 75 9.31 -14.23 -13.85
N HIS A 76 8.54 -15.08 -14.52
CA HIS A 76 8.98 -16.41 -14.92
C HIS A 76 10.09 -16.38 -15.99
N LYS A 77 10.07 -15.37 -16.87
CA LYS A 77 11.00 -15.25 -18.01
C LYS A 77 12.21 -14.35 -17.74
N SER A 78 12.08 -13.37 -16.83
CA SER A 78 13.11 -12.37 -16.54
C SER A 78 13.01 -11.90 -15.08
N ASN A 79 13.92 -11.03 -14.66
CA ASN A 79 13.82 -10.40 -13.34
C ASN A 79 12.85 -9.21 -13.40
N VAL A 80 11.90 -9.19 -12.49
CA VAL A 80 10.86 -8.16 -12.41
C VAL A 80 10.90 -7.49 -11.05
N ALA A 81 10.86 -6.16 -11.02
CA ALA A 81 10.65 -5.38 -9.80
C ALA A 81 9.18 -4.96 -9.71
N PHE A 82 8.57 -5.18 -8.57
CA PHE A 82 7.25 -4.69 -8.21
C PHE A 82 7.41 -3.74 -7.01
N LEU A 83 7.21 -2.45 -7.25
CA LEU A 83 7.46 -1.37 -6.31
C LEU A 83 6.18 -1.01 -5.57
N VAL A 84 6.28 -0.89 -4.25
CA VAL A 84 5.16 -0.61 -3.35
C VAL A 84 5.52 0.55 -2.44
N VAL A 85 4.67 1.55 -2.34
CA VAL A 85 4.86 2.65 -1.39
C VAL A 85 4.77 2.11 0.04
N GLY A 86 5.67 2.54 0.91
CA GLY A 86 5.84 1.96 2.23
C GLY A 86 6.60 0.64 2.17
N ASP A 87 6.06 -0.39 2.83
CA ASP A 87 6.57 -1.76 2.84
C ASP A 87 5.61 -2.69 2.06
N PRO A 88 6.11 -3.61 1.24
CA PRO A 88 5.27 -4.42 0.37
C PRO A 88 4.32 -5.38 1.12
N LEU A 89 4.55 -5.64 2.41
CA LEU A 89 3.72 -6.53 3.22
C LEU A 89 3.01 -5.84 4.39
N SER A 90 3.12 -4.52 4.49
CA SER A 90 2.51 -3.76 5.57
C SER A 90 1.34 -2.91 5.05
N ALA A 91 0.14 -3.19 5.53
CA ALA A 91 -1.11 -2.53 5.12
C ALA A 91 -1.39 -2.66 3.60
N THR A 92 -1.08 -3.83 3.03
CA THR A 92 -1.26 -4.14 1.61
C THR A 92 -1.87 -5.53 1.42
N THR A 93 -2.30 -5.83 0.20
CA THR A 93 -2.83 -7.15 -0.21
C THR A 93 -1.79 -8.01 -0.95
N HIS A 94 -0.53 -7.56 -1.05
CA HIS A 94 0.49 -8.19 -1.90
C HIS A 94 0.98 -9.57 -1.41
N SER A 95 0.57 -10.01 -0.22
CA SER A 95 0.75 -11.41 0.20
C SER A 95 0.08 -12.40 -0.75
N ASP A 96 -1.04 -12.02 -1.39
CA ASP A 96 -1.69 -12.82 -2.41
C ASP A 96 -0.79 -13.04 -3.62
N LEU A 97 -0.11 -12.00 -4.10
CA LEU A 97 0.85 -12.10 -5.21
C LEU A 97 1.98 -13.10 -4.92
N ILE A 98 2.43 -13.17 -3.65
CA ILE A 98 3.44 -14.16 -3.23
C ILE A 98 2.89 -15.58 -3.29
N LEU A 99 1.63 -15.78 -2.85
CA LEU A 99 0.99 -17.09 -2.90
C LEU A 99 0.78 -17.54 -4.33
N ARG A 100 0.31 -16.65 -5.19
CA ARG A 100 0.16 -16.90 -6.64
C ARG A 100 1.50 -17.23 -7.30
N ALA A 101 2.58 -16.51 -6.99
CA ALA A 101 3.91 -16.78 -7.52
C ALA A 101 4.40 -18.20 -7.16
N ARG A 102 4.11 -18.69 -5.95
CA ARG A 102 4.48 -20.03 -5.49
C ARG A 102 3.71 -21.15 -6.21
N SER A 103 2.46 -20.88 -6.58
CA SER A 103 1.60 -21.84 -7.29
C SER A 103 1.52 -21.56 -8.79
N PHE A 104 2.32 -20.61 -9.31
CA PHE A 104 2.26 -20.21 -10.70
C PHE A 104 2.54 -21.37 -11.64
N GLN A 105 1.75 -21.45 -12.70
CA GLN A 105 1.91 -22.42 -13.79
C GLN A 105 1.93 -21.64 -15.11
N ALA A 106 3.04 -21.71 -15.80
CA ALA A 106 3.20 -21.03 -17.08
C ALA A 106 2.24 -21.62 -18.13
N PRO A 107 1.69 -20.80 -19.03
CA PRO A 107 0.84 -21.28 -20.13
C PRO A 107 1.53 -22.38 -20.93
N GLY A 108 0.83 -23.50 -21.11
CA GLY A 108 1.33 -24.68 -21.81
C GLY A 108 2.20 -25.63 -20.97
N SER A 109 2.46 -25.32 -19.70
CA SER A 109 3.14 -26.25 -18.78
C SER A 109 2.12 -27.21 -18.15
N GLU A 110 2.45 -28.48 -18.05
CA GLU A 110 1.64 -29.49 -17.35
C GLU A 110 1.94 -29.55 -15.84
N VAL A 111 3.00 -28.88 -15.41
CA VAL A 111 3.45 -28.86 -14.01
C VAL A 111 3.59 -27.43 -13.49
N PRO A 112 3.48 -27.19 -12.17
CA PRO A 112 3.75 -25.89 -11.60
C PRO A 112 5.16 -25.39 -11.96
N THR A 113 5.26 -24.10 -12.28
CA THR A 113 6.51 -23.40 -12.61
C THR A 113 6.68 -22.20 -11.67
N PRO A 114 6.91 -22.45 -10.37
CA PRO A 114 6.90 -21.40 -9.37
C PRO A 114 7.93 -20.29 -9.69
N VAL A 115 7.56 -19.05 -9.38
CA VAL A 115 8.43 -17.88 -9.49
C VAL A 115 9.10 -17.63 -8.15
N ASP A 116 10.43 -17.49 -8.14
CA ASP A 116 11.17 -17.05 -6.94
C ASP A 116 10.76 -15.63 -6.55
N VAL A 117 10.42 -15.41 -5.29
CA VAL A 117 10.01 -14.10 -4.77
C VAL A 117 10.99 -13.63 -3.72
N ARG A 118 11.51 -12.42 -3.90
CA ARG A 118 12.39 -11.75 -2.93
C ARG A 118 11.78 -10.46 -2.44
N ILE A 119 11.65 -10.36 -1.12
CA ILE A 119 11.08 -9.20 -0.46
C ILE A 119 12.22 -8.28 0.00
N ILE A 120 12.09 -7.00 -0.31
CA ILE A 120 13.00 -5.95 0.19
C ILE A 120 12.14 -4.96 0.96
N HIS A 121 12.18 -5.10 2.28
CA HIS A 121 11.42 -4.27 3.21
C HIS A 121 11.87 -2.81 3.23
N ASN A 122 10.97 -1.94 3.66
CA ASN A 122 11.22 -0.54 3.92
C ASN A 122 10.31 -0.04 5.05
N ALA A 123 10.43 1.23 5.42
CA ALA A 123 9.53 1.87 6.36
C ALA A 123 8.09 1.89 5.81
N SER A 124 7.13 1.70 6.70
CA SER A 124 5.70 1.78 6.41
C SER A 124 4.98 2.63 7.44
N ILE A 125 3.72 2.94 7.20
CA ILE A 125 2.88 3.66 8.17
C ILE A 125 2.84 2.96 9.53
N THR A 126 2.89 1.64 9.58
CA THR A 126 2.90 0.87 10.83
C THR A 126 4.19 1.00 11.61
N THR A 127 5.32 1.24 10.94
CA THR A 127 6.61 1.51 11.60
C THR A 127 6.82 2.98 11.93
N ALA A 128 6.11 3.88 11.23
CA ALA A 128 6.20 5.33 11.41
C ALA A 128 5.27 5.89 12.50
N LEU A 129 4.58 5.04 13.24
CA LEU A 129 3.65 5.44 14.31
C LEU A 129 4.27 6.40 15.34
N GLY A 130 5.56 6.24 15.62
CA GLY A 130 6.30 7.13 16.51
C GLY A 130 6.34 8.59 16.09
N SER A 131 6.14 8.90 14.80
CA SER A 131 6.05 10.27 14.28
C SER A 131 4.84 11.03 14.82
N SER A 132 3.82 10.34 15.32
CA SER A 132 2.68 10.94 16.02
C SER A 132 3.01 11.45 17.42
N GLY A 133 4.19 11.14 17.96
CA GLY A 133 4.55 11.40 19.37
C GLY A 133 4.03 10.35 20.35
N LEU A 134 3.33 9.32 19.86
CA LEU A 134 2.79 8.22 20.67
C LEU A 134 3.72 7.01 20.62
N ALA A 135 3.81 6.28 21.75
CA ALA A 135 4.62 5.06 21.81
C ALA A 135 3.97 3.94 20.98
N GLY A 136 4.69 3.40 20.00
CA GLY A 136 4.19 2.34 19.11
C GLY A 136 3.70 1.09 19.86
N TYR A 137 4.24 0.82 21.04
CA TYR A 137 3.79 -0.30 21.91
C TYR A 137 2.37 -0.15 22.47
N ASN A 138 1.83 1.08 22.47
CA ASN A 138 0.51 1.38 23.00
C ASN A 138 -0.57 1.45 21.92
N PHE A 139 -0.32 0.90 20.75
CA PHE A 139 -1.33 0.75 19.69
C PHE A 139 -1.96 -0.65 19.77
N GLY A 140 -3.30 -0.69 19.69
CA GLY A 140 -4.08 -1.92 19.61
C GLY A 140 -4.31 -2.36 18.16
N GLN A 141 -5.49 -2.89 17.88
CA GLN A 141 -5.85 -3.30 16.52
C GLN A 141 -5.78 -2.12 15.55
N THR A 142 -5.10 -2.32 14.44
CA THR A 142 -5.20 -1.43 13.27
C THR A 142 -6.50 -1.71 12.55
N ILE A 143 -7.20 -0.67 12.15
CA ILE A 143 -8.48 -0.76 11.45
C ILE A 143 -8.40 -0.11 10.07
N SER A 144 -9.23 -0.59 9.14
CA SER A 144 -9.48 0.08 7.87
C SER A 144 -10.84 0.77 7.90
N VAL A 145 -10.85 2.04 7.49
CA VAL A 145 -12.07 2.83 7.35
C VAL A 145 -12.41 2.87 5.85
N PRO A 146 -13.42 2.09 5.42
CA PRO A 146 -13.77 2.02 4.01
C PRO A 146 -14.51 3.28 3.54
N PHE A 147 -14.51 3.52 2.22
CA PHE A 147 -15.37 4.54 1.65
C PHE A 147 -16.84 4.22 1.89
N TRP A 148 -17.59 5.24 2.28
CA TRP A 148 -19.02 5.17 2.31
C TRP A 148 -19.61 5.50 0.93
N THR A 149 -20.61 4.71 0.56
CA THR A 149 -21.47 4.99 -0.58
C THR A 149 -22.87 5.34 -0.08
N GLU A 150 -23.77 5.70 -0.98
CA GLU A 150 -25.16 5.96 -0.60
C GLU A 150 -25.82 4.73 0.02
N ASP A 151 -25.52 3.53 -0.52
CA ASP A 151 -26.15 2.27 -0.13
C ASP A 151 -25.31 1.43 0.85
N TRP A 152 -24.02 1.77 1.07
CA TRP A 152 -23.13 0.97 1.90
C TRP A 152 -22.30 1.86 2.82
N ARG A 153 -22.62 1.79 4.12
CA ARG A 153 -21.99 2.59 5.19
C ARG A 153 -21.65 1.73 6.39
N PRO A 154 -20.63 0.87 6.28
CA PRO A 154 -20.23 0.02 7.39
C PRO A 154 -19.66 0.87 8.54
N ASP A 155 -20.01 0.49 9.77
CA ASP A 155 -19.61 1.13 11.01
C ASP A 155 -18.87 0.18 11.97
N SER A 156 -18.66 -1.07 11.59
CA SER A 156 -18.00 -2.10 12.41
C SER A 156 -16.59 -1.69 12.89
N TRP A 157 -15.94 -0.76 12.19
CA TRP A 157 -14.65 -0.21 12.61
C TRP A 157 -14.76 0.64 13.87
N LEU A 158 -15.91 1.24 14.17
CA LEU A 158 -16.16 1.99 15.43
C LEU A 158 -16.10 1.08 16.66
N GLU A 159 -16.64 -0.13 16.56
CA GLU A 159 -16.60 -1.12 17.62
C GLU A 159 -15.14 -1.46 17.98
N ARG A 160 -14.29 -1.65 16.97
CA ARG A 160 -12.87 -1.93 17.16
C ARG A 160 -12.08 -0.78 17.79
N ILE A 161 -12.44 0.47 17.46
CA ILE A 161 -11.90 1.64 18.16
C ILE A 161 -12.30 1.60 19.63
N GLY A 162 -13.58 1.32 19.92
CA GLY A 162 -14.09 1.20 21.29
C GLY A 162 -13.36 0.11 22.09
N GLU A 163 -13.11 -1.06 21.49
CA GLU A 163 -12.34 -2.14 22.13
C GLU A 163 -10.93 -1.68 22.51
N ASN A 164 -10.19 -1.03 21.61
CA ASN A 164 -8.87 -0.48 21.89
C ASN A 164 -8.93 0.57 23.02
N MET A 165 -9.89 1.49 22.96
CA MET A 165 -10.08 2.52 23.98
C MET A 165 -10.38 1.93 25.37
N ASN A 166 -11.21 0.90 25.46
CA ASN A 166 -11.59 0.25 26.72
C ASN A 166 -10.39 -0.35 27.46
N ILE A 167 -9.34 -0.72 26.75
CA ILE A 167 -8.09 -1.24 27.32
C ILE A 167 -6.94 -0.20 27.30
N GLY A 168 -7.25 1.06 27.00
CA GLY A 168 -6.29 2.18 27.05
C GLY A 168 -5.28 2.20 25.91
N LEU A 169 -5.61 1.62 24.73
CA LEU A 169 -4.75 1.59 23.57
C LEU A 169 -5.16 2.61 22.50
N HIS A 170 -4.17 3.10 21.77
CA HIS A 170 -4.39 3.93 20.57
C HIS A 170 -4.82 3.06 19.39
N THR A 171 -5.49 3.67 18.42
CA THR A 171 -5.90 2.97 17.17
C THR A 171 -5.29 3.63 15.95
N LEU A 172 -4.60 2.85 15.12
CA LEU A 172 -4.23 3.27 13.77
C LEU A 172 -5.43 3.03 12.85
N CYS A 173 -5.96 4.11 12.27
CA CYS A 173 -7.04 4.07 11.31
C CYS A 173 -6.47 4.30 9.91
N LEU A 174 -6.57 3.29 9.04
CA LEU A 174 -6.19 3.37 7.64
C LEU A 174 -7.43 3.73 6.82
N SER A 175 -7.42 4.90 6.20
CA SER A 175 -8.51 5.32 5.31
C SER A 175 -8.35 4.67 3.94
N ASP A 176 -9.43 4.13 3.40
CA ASP A 176 -9.45 3.67 2.02
C ASP A 176 -9.25 4.85 1.06
N ILE A 177 -8.60 4.62 -0.07
CA ILE A 177 -8.33 5.64 -1.09
C ILE A 177 -8.78 5.18 -2.46
N LYS A 178 -9.35 6.13 -3.24
CA LYS A 178 -9.72 5.94 -4.64
C LYS A 178 -8.82 6.81 -5.50
N VAL A 179 -8.01 6.21 -6.33
CA VAL A 179 -6.98 6.92 -7.09
C VAL A 179 -7.39 7.16 -8.55
N ARG A 180 -8.26 6.34 -9.12
CA ARG A 180 -8.52 6.33 -10.58
C ARG A 180 -9.77 7.09 -11.03
N GLU A 181 -10.73 7.30 -10.14
CA GLU A 181 -12.07 7.77 -10.52
C GLU A 181 -12.40 9.19 -10.05
N GLN A 182 -11.48 9.89 -9.39
CA GLN A 182 -11.80 11.16 -8.73
C GLN A 182 -10.86 12.29 -9.13
N SER A 183 -11.45 13.49 -9.31
CA SER A 183 -10.70 14.73 -9.42
C SER A 183 -9.94 15.03 -8.13
N ILE A 184 -8.88 15.86 -8.22
CA ILE A 184 -8.10 16.32 -7.06
C ILE A 184 -9.00 16.95 -5.98
N GLU A 185 -10.14 17.56 -6.37
CA GLU A 185 -11.12 18.13 -5.47
C GLU A 185 -11.85 17.08 -4.61
N ASP A 186 -12.13 15.91 -5.17
CA ASP A 186 -12.75 14.81 -4.42
C ASP A 186 -11.76 14.18 -3.43
N MET A 187 -10.48 14.11 -3.77
CA MET A 187 -9.45 13.59 -2.84
C MET A 187 -9.30 14.47 -1.59
N SER A 188 -9.44 15.79 -1.72
CA SER A 188 -9.34 16.72 -0.57
C SER A 188 -10.48 16.58 0.44
N ARG A 189 -11.63 16.05 0.03
CA ARG A 189 -12.80 15.85 0.89
C ARG A 189 -12.66 14.67 1.86
N TYR A 190 -11.76 13.72 1.59
CA TYR A 190 -11.66 12.47 2.35
C TYR A 190 -10.47 12.40 3.33
N VAL A 191 -9.58 13.38 3.30
CA VAL A 191 -8.32 13.34 4.08
C VAL A 191 -8.49 13.72 5.57
N CYS A 192 -9.66 14.13 6.03
CA CYS A 192 -9.82 14.60 7.41
C CYS A 192 -11.07 14.07 8.12
N ALA A 193 -11.13 12.77 8.39
CA ALA A 193 -11.97 12.25 9.46
C ALA A 193 -11.09 12.04 10.71
N CYS A 194 -10.70 13.13 11.35
CA CYS A 194 -10.07 13.05 12.67
C CYS A 194 -11.15 12.75 13.71
N ALA A 195 -11.11 11.56 14.31
CA ALA A 195 -11.87 11.30 15.52
C ALA A 195 -11.23 12.09 16.67
N HIS A 196 -11.89 13.14 17.14
CA HIS A 196 -11.50 13.84 18.35
C HIS A 196 -12.22 13.19 19.54
N THR A 197 -11.45 12.69 20.49
CA THR A 197 -11.98 12.37 21.83
C THR A 197 -12.05 13.65 22.65
N ASP A 198 -13.20 14.00 23.18
CA ASP A 198 -13.32 15.02 24.21
C ASP A 198 -12.85 14.45 25.58
N HIS A 199 -12.72 15.33 26.56
CA HIS A 199 -12.31 14.95 27.92
C HIS A 199 -13.26 13.95 28.62
N SER A 200 -14.41 13.63 28.02
CA SER A 200 -15.34 12.62 28.49
C SER A 200 -15.14 11.24 27.88
N GLY A 201 -14.16 11.09 26.96
CA GLY A 201 -13.88 9.82 26.30
C GLY A 201 -14.88 9.46 25.16
N ILE A 202 -15.77 10.38 24.80
CA ILE A 202 -16.75 10.15 23.75
C ILE A 202 -16.17 10.52 22.40
N VAL A 203 -16.14 9.56 21.47
CA VAL A 203 -15.78 9.80 20.06
C VAL A 203 -16.89 10.60 19.40
N ARG A 204 -16.61 11.86 19.04
CA ARG A 204 -17.54 12.67 18.25
C ARG A 204 -17.00 12.78 16.84
N TYR A 205 -17.74 12.30 15.87
CA TYR A 205 -17.52 12.57 14.46
C TYR A 205 -17.89 14.04 14.19
N GLN A 206 -16.91 14.85 13.81
CA GLN A 206 -17.17 16.15 13.22
C GLN A 206 -16.89 16.05 11.70
N PRO A 207 -17.92 16.21 10.86
CA PRO A 207 -17.68 16.30 9.43
C PRO A 207 -16.83 17.55 9.14
N PRO A 208 -15.95 17.51 8.12
CA PRO A 208 -15.11 18.65 7.75
C PRO A 208 -15.99 19.88 7.51
N ARG A 209 -15.65 20.99 8.18
CA ARG A 209 -16.26 22.30 7.87
C ARG A 209 -15.64 22.76 6.56
N TYR A 210 -16.46 22.87 5.55
CA TYR A 210 -16.10 23.52 4.29
C TYR A 210 -15.75 24.98 4.57
N MET A 211 -14.54 25.43 4.20
CA MET A 211 -14.23 26.83 3.91
C MET A 211 -14.30 27.04 2.42
#